data_e16b062f0b820b03b53144357ca8b682
#
_entry.id   e16b062f0b820b03b53144357ca8b682
#
_cell.length_a   1.000
_cell.length_b   1.000
_cell.length_c   1.000
_cell.angle_alpha   90.00
_cell.angle_beta   90.00
_cell.angle_gamma   90.00
#
_symmetry.space_group_name_H-M   'P 1'
#
loop_
_entity.id
_entity.type
_entity.pdbx_description
1 polymer ?
#
loop_
_entity_poly.entity_id
_entity_poly.type
_entity_poly.pdbx_seq_one_letter_code
_entity_poly.pdbx_strand_id
1 'polypeptide(L)'
;SLPSLTGFLTQAGVKNVSQRDLGIELLDKVLTQSFAHGLYQQLVDKQQSLERERTGERGPGSAEQLARVIESLDRFPYLFERIELAKETLRGEGFYDIEAYRNSLFLIDKWLEVLSSLYFPTRMTVVDNQFGDYSIYSSKDLIKAIRDEGQNPYISLFREHVLPSLLTDRPDLVGVSITATSQIIPGLTLCRLIKEHVPE
;
A
#
# COMPACT_ATOMS: atom_id res chain seq x y z
N SER A 1 18.07 -7.34 -12.41
CA SER A 1 17.52 -7.43 -11.04
C SER A 1 18.27 -6.47 -10.10
N LEU A 2 17.66 -6.05 -8.98
CA LEU A 2 18.32 -5.19 -7.99
C LEU A 2 19.64 -5.81 -7.45
N PRO A 3 19.71 -7.11 -7.12
CA PRO A 3 20.96 -7.73 -6.70
C PRO A 3 22.09 -7.62 -7.74
N SER A 4 21.77 -7.76 -9.03
CA SER A 4 22.77 -7.63 -10.10
C SER A 4 23.29 -6.20 -10.22
N LEU A 5 22.42 -5.20 -10.07
CA LEU A 5 22.80 -3.79 -10.06
C LEU A 5 23.68 -3.47 -8.84
N THR A 6 23.30 -3.95 -7.66
CA THR A 6 24.08 -3.78 -6.43
C THR A 6 25.46 -4.40 -6.58
N GLY A 7 25.56 -5.63 -7.12
CA GLY A 7 26.84 -6.29 -7.38
C GLY A 7 27.71 -5.49 -8.36
N PHE A 8 27.14 -4.97 -9.44
CA PHE A 8 27.86 -4.14 -10.40
C PHE A 8 28.38 -2.84 -9.76
N LEU A 9 27.54 -2.12 -9.01
CA LEU A 9 27.93 -0.88 -8.34
C LEU A 9 29.05 -1.12 -7.32
N THR A 10 28.96 -2.20 -6.53
CA THR A 10 30.00 -2.57 -5.57
C THR A 10 31.31 -2.89 -6.28
N GLN A 11 31.25 -3.63 -7.40
CA GLN A 11 32.43 -3.93 -8.22
C GLN A 11 33.04 -2.67 -8.85
N ALA A 12 32.19 -1.69 -9.20
CA ALA A 12 32.64 -0.39 -9.72
C ALA A 12 33.18 0.55 -8.62
N GLY A 13 33.29 0.09 -7.38
CA GLY A 13 33.86 0.85 -6.26
C GLY A 13 32.86 1.77 -5.55
N VAL A 14 31.56 1.72 -5.87
CA VAL A 14 30.55 2.46 -5.14
C VAL A 14 30.36 1.82 -3.77
N LYS A 15 30.58 2.63 -2.72
CA LYS A 15 30.43 2.21 -1.32
C LYS A 15 29.04 2.57 -0.82
N ASN A 16 28.60 1.86 0.24
CA ASN A 16 27.33 2.14 0.92
C ASN A 16 26.09 2.01 0.02
N VAL A 17 26.03 0.93 -0.76
CA VAL A 17 24.84 0.57 -1.54
C VAL A 17 23.89 -0.22 -0.65
N SER A 18 22.71 0.30 -0.41
CA SER A 18 21.60 -0.42 0.25
C SER A 18 20.50 -0.78 -0.74
N GLN A 19 19.85 -1.90 -0.51
CA GLN A 19 18.75 -2.40 -1.33
C GLN A 19 17.54 -2.66 -0.44
N ARG A 20 16.37 -2.18 -0.86
CA ARG A 20 15.11 -2.36 -0.12
C ARG A 20 14.03 -2.90 -1.04
N ASP A 21 13.21 -3.80 -0.54
CA ASP A 21 11.95 -4.22 -1.17
C ASP A 21 10.78 -3.59 -0.41
N LEU A 22 10.33 -2.45 -0.92
CA LEU A 22 9.28 -1.68 -0.27
C LEU A 22 7.90 -2.37 -0.32
N GLY A 23 7.68 -3.29 -1.28
CA GLY A 23 6.47 -4.09 -1.32
C GLY A 23 6.38 -5.01 -0.10
N ILE A 24 7.46 -5.74 0.17
CA ILE A 24 7.57 -6.63 1.35
C ILE A 24 7.55 -5.81 2.64
N GLU A 25 8.31 -4.71 2.71
CA GLU A 25 8.37 -3.86 3.91
C GLU A 25 7.00 -3.27 4.27
N LEU A 26 6.23 -2.79 3.30
CA LEU A 26 4.90 -2.26 3.52
C LEU A 26 3.92 -3.36 3.93
N LEU A 27 3.94 -4.51 3.26
CA LEU A 27 3.12 -5.65 3.67
C LEU A 27 3.41 -6.03 5.11
N ASP A 28 4.69 -6.08 5.50
CA ASP A 28 5.08 -6.39 6.86
C ASP A 28 4.51 -5.40 7.89
N LYS A 29 4.43 -4.13 7.53
CA LYS A 29 3.85 -3.07 8.37
C LYS A 29 2.33 -3.14 8.45
N VAL A 30 1.66 -3.24 7.31
CA VAL A 30 0.19 -3.21 7.28
C VAL A 30 -0.44 -4.51 7.81
N LEU A 31 0.31 -5.61 7.86
CA LEU A 31 -0.12 -6.90 8.40
C LEU A 31 0.28 -7.04 9.89
N THR A 32 0.02 -6.03 10.71
CA THR A 32 0.26 -6.05 12.16
C THR A 32 -0.97 -5.58 12.93
N GLN A 33 -1.15 -6.09 14.13
CA GLN A 33 -2.22 -5.64 15.03
C GLN A 33 -2.07 -4.16 15.40
N SER A 34 -0.84 -3.67 15.50
CA SER A 34 -0.58 -2.24 15.76
C SER A 34 -1.13 -1.36 14.63
N PHE A 35 -0.89 -1.72 13.37
CA PHE A 35 -1.46 -1.02 12.21
C PHE A 35 -2.99 -1.16 12.17
N ALA A 36 -3.48 -2.36 12.49
CA ALA A 36 -4.91 -2.68 12.49
C ALA A 36 -5.74 -1.75 13.41
N HIS A 37 -5.23 -1.40 14.59
CA HIS A 37 -5.94 -0.48 15.50
C HIS A 37 -6.14 0.90 14.86
N GLY A 38 -5.11 1.43 14.21
CA GLY A 38 -5.22 2.71 13.49
C GLY A 38 -6.18 2.62 12.29
N LEU A 39 -6.12 1.52 11.54
CA LEU A 39 -7.00 1.27 10.40
C LEU A 39 -8.47 1.19 10.82
N TYR A 40 -8.76 0.49 11.92
CA TYR A 40 -10.13 0.39 12.45
C TYR A 40 -10.72 1.77 12.75
N GLN A 41 -9.94 2.62 13.45
CA GLN A 41 -10.40 3.98 13.76
C GLN A 41 -10.66 4.80 12.50
N GLN A 42 -9.79 4.72 11.51
CA GLN A 42 -9.97 5.40 10.23
C GLN A 42 -11.23 4.92 9.48
N LEU A 43 -11.54 3.62 9.53
CA LEU A 43 -12.77 3.07 8.95
C LEU A 43 -14.02 3.60 9.65
N VAL A 44 -14.04 3.67 10.99
CA VAL A 44 -15.13 4.22 11.77
C VAL A 44 -15.34 5.70 11.46
N ASP A 45 -14.26 6.49 11.44
CA ASP A 45 -14.31 7.91 11.12
C ASP A 45 -14.80 8.14 9.68
N LYS A 46 -14.36 7.31 8.74
CA LYS A 46 -14.80 7.37 7.34
C LYS A 46 -16.28 7.02 7.19
N GLN A 47 -16.77 5.98 7.88
CA GLN A 47 -18.18 5.64 7.91
C GLN A 47 -19.02 6.83 8.39
N GLN A 48 -18.66 7.41 9.54
CA GLN A 48 -19.38 8.55 10.12
C GLN A 48 -19.38 9.77 9.18
N SER A 49 -18.27 10.05 8.51
CA SER A 49 -18.18 11.13 7.52
C SER A 49 -19.15 10.89 6.36
N LEU A 50 -19.12 9.70 5.77
CA LEU A 50 -20.00 9.33 4.65
C LEU A 50 -21.48 9.28 5.04
N GLU A 51 -21.81 8.93 6.28
CA GLU A 51 -23.18 8.98 6.80
C GLU A 51 -23.68 10.41 6.98
N ARG A 52 -22.84 11.33 7.45
CA ARG A 52 -23.19 12.78 7.57
C ARG A 52 -23.41 13.41 6.19
N GLU A 53 -22.57 13.10 5.21
CA GLU A 53 -22.76 13.53 3.83
C GLU A 53 -24.05 13.00 3.20
N ARG A 54 -24.66 11.97 3.81
CA ARG A 54 -25.94 11.37 3.39
C ARG A 54 -27.13 12.29 3.46
N THR A 55 -27.07 13.34 4.26
CA THR A 55 -28.13 14.33 4.39
C THR A 55 -28.11 15.43 3.33
N GLY A 56 -27.04 15.49 2.47
CA GLY A 56 -26.90 16.40 1.34
C GLY A 56 -27.04 15.70 -0.03
N GLU A 57 -26.86 16.43 -1.12
CA GLU A 57 -26.80 15.84 -2.48
C GLU A 57 -25.60 14.92 -2.63
N ARG A 58 -25.83 13.64 -2.81
CA ARG A 58 -24.80 12.63 -2.99
C ARG A 58 -24.32 12.51 -4.42
N GLY A 59 -23.01 12.47 -4.61
CA GLY A 59 -22.44 11.86 -5.79
C GLY A 59 -22.61 10.30 -5.77
N PRO A 60 -22.75 9.66 -6.93
CA PRO A 60 -22.98 8.21 -7.02
C PRO A 60 -21.90 7.35 -6.34
N GLY A 61 -20.67 7.84 -6.21
CA GLY A 61 -19.56 7.10 -5.58
C GLY A 61 -19.63 7.01 -4.05
N SER A 62 -20.28 7.97 -3.36
CA SER A 62 -20.30 7.99 -1.89
C SER A 62 -21.13 6.84 -1.28
N ALA A 63 -22.20 6.41 -1.95
CA ALA A 63 -23.02 5.28 -1.49
C ALA A 63 -22.28 3.94 -1.62
N GLU A 64 -21.53 3.74 -2.70
CA GLU A 64 -20.72 2.53 -2.91
C GLU A 64 -19.56 2.50 -1.93
N GLN A 65 -18.87 3.64 -1.71
CA GLN A 65 -17.80 3.71 -0.71
C GLN A 65 -18.32 3.39 0.69
N LEU A 66 -19.48 3.93 1.09
CA LEU A 66 -20.08 3.63 2.38
C LEU A 66 -20.38 2.13 2.53
N ALA A 67 -20.94 1.50 1.50
CA ALA A 67 -21.21 0.06 1.52
C ALA A 67 -19.92 -0.76 1.71
N ARG A 68 -18.83 -0.40 1.02
CA ARG A 68 -17.53 -1.06 1.17
C ARG A 68 -16.93 -0.86 2.55
N VAL A 69 -17.04 0.33 3.13
CA VAL A 69 -16.55 0.63 4.49
C VAL A 69 -17.32 -0.18 5.53
N ILE A 70 -18.66 -0.26 5.43
CA ILE A 70 -19.48 -1.07 6.33
C ILE A 70 -19.10 -2.54 6.22
N GLU A 71 -18.99 -3.10 5.01
CA GLU A 71 -18.55 -4.47 4.79
C GLU A 71 -17.15 -4.73 5.36
N SER A 72 -16.25 -3.75 5.25
CA SER A 72 -14.90 -3.83 5.82
C SER A 72 -14.94 -3.89 7.35
N LEU A 73 -15.77 -3.08 8.00
CA LEU A 73 -15.96 -3.09 9.46
C LEU A 73 -16.54 -4.41 9.94
N ASP A 74 -17.50 -4.99 9.22
CA ASP A 74 -18.09 -6.29 9.56
C ASP A 74 -17.09 -7.43 9.51
N ARG A 75 -16.17 -7.40 8.53
CA ARG A 75 -15.11 -8.41 8.38
C ARG A 75 -13.91 -8.19 9.28
N PHE A 76 -13.73 -6.97 9.78
CA PHE A 76 -12.53 -6.56 10.49
C PHE A 76 -12.17 -7.46 11.68
N PRO A 77 -13.08 -7.82 12.61
CA PRO A 77 -12.74 -8.65 13.77
C PRO A 77 -12.14 -10.01 13.37
N TYR A 78 -12.74 -10.65 12.37
CA TYR A 78 -12.27 -11.94 11.86
C TYR A 78 -10.86 -11.85 11.28
N LEU A 79 -10.57 -10.81 10.50
CA LEU A 79 -9.25 -10.60 9.88
C LEU A 79 -8.21 -10.19 10.92
N PHE A 80 -8.58 -9.31 11.86
CA PHE A 80 -7.70 -8.83 12.92
C PHE A 80 -7.07 -9.97 13.72
N GLU A 81 -7.85 -10.97 14.07
CA GLU A 81 -7.36 -12.14 14.83
C GLU A 81 -6.39 -13.04 14.04
N ARG A 82 -6.42 -12.95 12.69
CA ARG A 82 -5.76 -13.95 11.81
C ARG A 82 -4.64 -13.39 10.96
N ILE A 83 -4.54 -12.07 10.85
CA ILE A 83 -3.65 -11.46 9.85
C ILE A 83 -2.16 -11.67 10.18
N GLU A 84 -1.77 -11.60 11.44
CA GLU A 84 -0.37 -11.89 11.82
C GLU A 84 -0.03 -13.37 11.61
N LEU A 85 -0.95 -14.27 11.96
CA LEU A 85 -0.76 -15.69 11.71
C LEU A 85 -0.63 -15.99 10.20
N ALA A 86 -1.44 -15.34 9.36
CA ALA A 86 -1.32 -15.48 7.90
C ALA A 86 0.05 -15.03 7.41
N LYS A 87 0.57 -13.91 7.92
CA LYS A 87 1.92 -13.43 7.62
C LYS A 87 3.00 -14.43 8.06
N GLU A 88 2.90 -14.95 9.30
CA GLU A 88 3.84 -15.93 9.83
C GLU A 88 3.82 -17.25 9.04
N THR A 89 2.65 -17.71 8.62
CA THR A 89 2.50 -18.90 7.77
C THR A 89 3.28 -18.75 6.47
N LEU A 90 3.20 -17.59 5.80
CA LEU A 90 3.93 -17.35 4.56
C LEU A 90 5.45 -17.23 4.75
N ARG A 91 5.93 -16.99 5.97
CA ARG A 91 7.37 -16.89 6.31
C ARG A 91 7.96 -18.17 6.90
N GLY A 92 7.11 -19.07 7.34
CA GLY A 92 7.49 -20.30 7.99
C GLY A 92 7.31 -21.55 7.12
N GLU A 93 7.31 -22.70 7.77
CA GLU A 93 7.10 -23.99 7.12
C GLU A 93 5.72 -24.15 6.50
N GLY A 94 4.72 -23.42 7.00
CA GLY A 94 3.36 -23.38 6.45
C GLY A 94 3.29 -22.86 5.00
N PHE A 95 4.34 -22.18 4.52
CA PHE A 95 4.46 -21.80 3.12
C PHE A 95 4.42 -22.99 2.15
N TYR A 96 4.94 -24.13 2.58
CA TYR A 96 4.99 -25.37 1.78
C TYR A 96 3.72 -26.22 1.89
N ASP A 97 2.79 -25.88 2.80
CA ASP A 97 1.45 -26.45 2.87
C ASP A 97 0.52 -25.66 1.95
N ILE A 98 -0.01 -26.31 0.91
CA ILE A 98 -0.81 -25.63 -0.12
C ILE A 98 -2.12 -25.05 0.43
N GLU A 99 -2.73 -25.67 1.43
CA GLU A 99 -3.97 -25.19 2.03
C GLU A 99 -3.67 -23.98 2.96
N ALA A 100 -2.66 -24.09 3.80
CA ALA A 100 -2.22 -23.01 4.68
C ALA A 100 -1.76 -21.79 3.86
N TYR A 101 -1.00 -22.01 2.80
CA TYR A 101 -0.58 -20.97 1.85
C TYR A 101 -1.77 -20.25 1.21
N ARG A 102 -2.72 -21.00 0.63
CA ARG A 102 -3.90 -20.41 -0.03
C ARG A 102 -4.78 -19.63 0.95
N ASN A 103 -5.00 -20.18 2.15
CA ASN A 103 -5.77 -19.53 3.18
C ASN A 103 -5.11 -18.22 3.63
N SER A 104 -3.79 -18.21 3.79
CA SER A 104 -3.03 -17.02 4.16
C SER A 104 -3.10 -15.94 3.08
N LEU A 105 -2.91 -16.30 1.81
CA LEU A 105 -3.08 -15.35 0.70
C LEU A 105 -4.49 -14.77 0.65
N PHE A 106 -5.52 -15.61 0.86
CA PHE A 106 -6.90 -15.14 0.89
C PHE A 106 -7.14 -14.13 2.02
N LEU A 107 -6.62 -14.39 3.23
CA LEU A 107 -6.74 -13.49 4.37
C LEU A 107 -6.04 -12.15 4.10
N ILE A 108 -4.83 -12.19 3.55
CA ILE A 108 -4.06 -10.98 3.19
C ILE A 108 -4.79 -10.19 2.10
N ASP A 109 -5.34 -10.86 1.09
CA ASP A 109 -6.09 -10.20 0.03
C ASP A 109 -7.33 -9.49 0.58
N LYS A 110 -8.08 -10.14 1.47
CA LYS A 110 -9.21 -9.53 2.17
C LYS A 110 -8.81 -8.36 3.08
N TRP A 111 -7.64 -8.44 3.71
CA TRP A 111 -7.09 -7.34 4.48
C TRP A 111 -6.74 -6.12 3.62
N LEU A 112 -6.14 -6.33 2.45
CA LEU A 112 -5.85 -5.27 1.50
C LEU A 112 -7.13 -4.65 0.92
N GLU A 113 -8.19 -5.44 0.71
CA GLU A 113 -9.51 -4.92 0.35
C GLU A 113 -10.07 -3.99 1.45
N VAL A 114 -9.95 -4.38 2.73
CA VAL A 114 -10.35 -3.56 3.88
C VAL A 114 -9.57 -2.24 3.89
N LEU A 115 -8.24 -2.29 3.77
CA LEU A 115 -7.41 -1.09 3.70
C LEU A 115 -7.82 -0.18 2.54
N SER A 116 -8.03 -0.75 1.35
CA SER A 116 -8.35 0.01 0.15
C SER A 116 -9.76 0.62 0.16
N SER A 117 -10.67 0.17 1.04
CA SER A 117 -12.00 0.78 1.17
C SER A 117 -11.99 2.24 1.61
N LEU A 118 -10.93 2.68 2.29
CA LEU A 118 -10.68 4.07 2.64
C LEU A 118 -10.38 4.94 1.40
N TYR A 119 -9.85 4.35 0.34
CA TYR A 119 -9.31 5.01 -0.86
C TYR A 119 -10.15 4.72 -2.11
N PHE A 120 -11.45 4.63 -1.94
CA PHE A 120 -12.38 4.36 -3.05
C PHE A 120 -12.17 5.36 -4.22
N PRO A 121 -12.18 4.91 -5.48
CA PRO A 121 -12.50 3.56 -5.98
C PRO A 121 -11.29 2.61 -6.07
N THR A 122 -10.14 2.98 -5.55
CA THR A 122 -8.93 2.15 -5.58
C THR A 122 -9.16 0.79 -4.92
N ARG A 123 -8.51 -0.23 -5.48
CA ARG A 123 -8.55 -1.61 -5.02
C ARG A 123 -7.16 -2.19 -4.95
N MET A 124 -6.78 -2.68 -3.78
CA MET A 124 -5.50 -3.34 -3.56
C MET A 124 -5.70 -4.85 -3.40
N THR A 125 -4.85 -5.61 -4.04
CA THR A 125 -4.76 -7.07 -3.89
C THR A 125 -3.29 -7.48 -3.75
N VAL A 126 -3.03 -8.74 -3.44
CA VAL A 126 -1.65 -9.25 -3.36
C VAL A 126 -0.93 -9.16 -4.71
N VAL A 127 -1.66 -9.26 -5.82
CA VAL A 127 -1.07 -9.34 -7.17
C VAL A 127 -1.22 -8.06 -7.99
N ASP A 128 -2.20 -7.20 -7.67
CA ASP A 128 -2.52 -6.03 -8.49
C ASP A 128 -3.05 -4.85 -7.65
N ASN A 129 -2.83 -3.64 -8.16
CA ASN A 129 -3.38 -2.41 -7.61
C ASN A 129 -4.14 -1.68 -8.72
N GLN A 130 -5.45 -1.55 -8.55
CA GLN A 130 -6.33 -0.89 -9.50
C GLN A 130 -6.70 0.49 -8.96
N PHE A 131 -6.23 1.53 -9.61
CA PHE A 131 -6.56 2.92 -9.30
C PHE A 131 -7.73 3.35 -10.19
N GLY A 132 -8.96 3.17 -9.72
CA GLY A 132 -10.18 3.16 -10.50
C GLY A 132 -10.35 4.25 -11.56
N ASP A 133 -10.01 5.51 -11.24
CA ASP A 133 -10.21 6.65 -12.13
C ASP A 133 -8.97 7.01 -12.96
N TYR A 134 -7.85 6.30 -12.79
CA TYR A 134 -6.57 6.67 -13.38
C TYR A 134 -6.03 5.62 -14.34
N SER A 135 -5.78 6.03 -15.58
CA SER A 135 -5.11 5.20 -16.57
C SER A 135 -3.59 5.25 -16.40
N ILE A 136 -2.97 4.08 -16.25
CA ILE A 136 -1.50 3.96 -16.23
C ILE A 136 -0.85 4.30 -17.59
N TYR A 137 -1.64 4.40 -18.64
CA TYR A 137 -1.19 4.76 -19.99
C TYR A 137 -1.33 6.25 -20.30
N SER A 138 -1.80 7.05 -19.34
CA SER A 138 -2.00 8.50 -19.47
C SER A 138 -1.09 9.26 -18.51
N SER A 139 -0.13 10.01 -19.04
CA SER A 139 0.75 10.85 -18.21
C SER A 139 -0.04 11.87 -17.36
N LYS A 140 -1.16 12.38 -17.89
CA LYS A 140 -2.03 13.30 -17.14
C LYS A 140 -2.68 12.60 -15.94
N ASP A 141 -3.13 11.36 -16.11
CA ASP A 141 -3.74 10.60 -15.03
C ASP A 141 -2.70 10.16 -14.01
N LEU A 142 -1.50 9.76 -14.45
CA LEU A 142 -0.39 9.45 -13.56
C LEU A 142 -0.03 10.65 -12.66
N ILE A 143 0.06 11.87 -13.23
CA ILE A 143 0.34 13.09 -12.46
C ILE A 143 -0.75 13.38 -11.43
N LYS A 144 -2.02 13.10 -11.75
CA LYS A 144 -3.12 13.25 -10.79
C LYS A 144 -3.06 12.16 -9.72
N ALA A 145 -2.95 10.90 -10.14
CA ALA A 145 -2.95 9.74 -9.24
C ALA A 145 -1.89 9.84 -8.14
N ILE A 146 -0.66 10.27 -8.48
CA ILE A 146 0.42 10.40 -7.49
C ILE A 146 0.21 11.55 -6.48
N ARG A 147 -0.81 12.39 -6.67
CA ARG A 147 -1.15 13.53 -5.80
C ARG A 147 -2.49 13.37 -5.10
N ASP A 148 -3.29 12.42 -5.49
CA ASP A 148 -4.63 12.22 -4.95
C ASP A 148 -4.57 11.40 -3.64
N GLU A 149 -4.57 12.10 -2.52
CA GLU A 149 -4.57 11.48 -1.18
C GLU A 149 -5.86 10.70 -0.89
N GLY A 150 -6.95 11.00 -1.60
CA GLY A 150 -8.24 10.31 -1.43
C GLY A 150 -8.29 8.94 -2.10
N GLN A 151 -7.52 8.74 -3.18
CA GLN A 151 -7.54 7.50 -3.94
C GLN A 151 -6.19 6.74 -3.91
N ASN A 152 -5.11 7.36 -3.45
CA ASN A 152 -3.78 6.74 -3.47
C ASN A 152 -3.27 6.41 -2.06
N PRO A 153 -3.46 5.18 -1.59
CA PRO A 153 -3.03 4.74 -0.26
C PRO A 153 -1.52 4.84 -0.05
N TYR A 154 -0.73 4.78 -1.13
CA TYR A 154 0.73 4.82 -1.03
C TYR A 154 1.26 6.18 -0.57
N ILE A 155 0.48 7.27 -0.67
CA ILE A 155 0.92 8.58 -0.19
C ILE A 155 1.08 8.56 1.33
N SER A 156 0.06 8.12 2.07
CA SER A 156 0.12 8.00 3.53
C SER A 156 1.08 6.91 3.97
N LEU A 157 1.00 5.72 3.35
CA LEU A 157 1.86 4.59 3.69
C LEU A 157 3.36 4.91 3.54
N PHE A 158 3.75 5.58 2.45
CA PHE A 158 5.15 5.97 2.28
C PHE A 158 5.58 7.09 3.22
N ARG A 159 4.73 8.10 3.45
CA ARG A 159 5.03 9.17 4.41
C ARG A 159 5.26 8.64 5.83
N GLU A 160 4.45 7.70 6.26
CA GLU A 160 4.49 7.20 7.63
C GLU A 160 5.54 6.10 7.84
N HIS A 161 5.75 5.23 6.86
CA HIS A 161 6.49 3.99 7.08
C HIS A 161 7.80 3.88 6.28
N VAL A 162 7.99 4.67 5.23
CA VAL A 162 9.15 4.55 4.34
C VAL A 162 10.06 5.78 4.40
N LEU A 163 9.49 6.97 4.22
CA LEU A 163 10.28 8.21 4.16
C LEU A 163 11.12 8.48 5.42
N PRO A 164 10.63 8.27 6.67
CA PRO A 164 11.43 8.56 7.84
C PRO A 164 12.76 7.82 7.87
N SER A 165 12.77 6.53 7.54
CA SER A 165 14.00 5.73 7.47
C SER A 165 14.87 6.12 6.28
N LEU A 166 14.26 6.32 5.10
CA LEU A 166 14.97 6.71 3.89
C LEU A 166 15.70 8.06 4.05
N LEU A 167 15.04 9.04 4.66
CA LEU A 167 15.62 10.37 4.88
C LEU A 167 16.71 10.36 5.98
N THR A 168 16.61 9.46 6.96
CA THR A 168 17.64 9.28 7.97
C THR A 168 18.93 8.76 7.37
N ASP A 169 18.85 7.87 6.41
CA ASP A 169 20.01 7.29 5.70
C ASP A 169 20.71 8.30 4.79
N ARG A 170 20.08 9.41 4.45
CA ARG A 170 20.59 10.50 3.59
C ARG A 170 21.31 9.98 2.34
N PRO A 171 20.65 9.19 1.48
CA PRO A 171 21.27 8.67 0.28
C PRO A 171 21.56 9.80 -0.73
N ASP A 172 22.73 9.78 -1.36
CA ASP A 172 23.08 10.69 -2.45
C ASP A 172 22.28 10.41 -3.72
N LEU A 173 21.85 9.15 -3.90
CA LEU A 173 21.08 8.69 -5.05
C LEU A 173 20.07 7.62 -4.64
N VAL A 174 18.84 7.79 -5.08
CA VAL A 174 17.79 6.78 -4.93
C VAL A 174 17.33 6.28 -6.29
N GLY A 175 17.55 4.99 -6.56
CA GLY A 175 17.02 4.31 -7.74
C GLY A 175 15.75 3.54 -7.41
N VAL A 176 14.66 3.80 -8.13
CA VAL A 176 13.39 3.10 -7.97
C VAL A 176 13.17 2.15 -9.15
N SER A 177 13.08 0.85 -8.86
CA SER A 177 12.80 -0.18 -9.88
C SER A 177 11.31 -0.40 -10.00
N ILE A 178 10.77 -0.23 -11.21
CA ILE A 178 9.37 -0.48 -11.56
C ILE A 178 9.34 -1.58 -12.61
N THR A 179 8.94 -2.79 -12.22
CA THR A 179 8.99 -3.98 -13.08
C THR A 179 7.62 -4.49 -13.52
N ALA A 180 6.55 -4.00 -12.90
CA ALA A 180 5.18 -4.37 -13.20
C ALA A 180 4.28 -3.13 -13.30
N THR A 181 3.19 -3.23 -14.04
CA THR A 181 2.20 -2.15 -14.23
C THR A 181 1.58 -1.70 -12.91
N SER A 182 1.32 -2.63 -11.98
CA SER A 182 0.82 -2.36 -10.63
C SER A 182 1.76 -1.50 -9.77
N GLN A 183 3.05 -1.42 -10.15
CA GLN A 183 4.08 -0.65 -9.43
C GLN A 183 4.27 0.78 -10.00
N ILE A 184 3.62 1.15 -11.11
CA ILE A 184 3.85 2.45 -11.76
C ILE A 184 3.40 3.59 -10.83
N ILE A 185 2.15 3.60 -10.38
CA ILE A 185 1.64 4.67 -9.51
C ILE A 185 2.34 4.66 -8.15
N PRO A 186 2.51 3.52 -7.44
CA PRO A 186 3.31 3.48 -6.21
C PRO A 186 4.74 4.00 -6.39
N GLY A 187 5.46 3.54 -7.41
CA GLY A 187 6.85 3.95 -7.66
C GLY A 187 6.99 5.44 -7.96
N LEU A 188 6.11 5.99 -8.81
CA LEU A 188 6.07 7.42 -9.11
C LEU A 188 5.66 8.25 -7.89
N THR A 189 4.75 7.74 -7.05
CA THR A 189 4.37 8.36 -5.77
C THR A 189 5.57 8.48 -4.86
N LEU A 190 6.35 7.41 -4.70
CA LEU A 190 7.58 7.44 -3.91
C LEU A 190 8.58 8.46 -4.45
N CYS A 191 8.86 8.44 -5.76
CA CYS A 191 9.78 9.39 -6.39
C CYS A 191 9.35 10.84 -6.14
N ARG A 192 8.04 11.15 -6.25
CA ARG A 192 7.51 12.48 -5.95
C ARG A 192 7.76 12.86 -4.49
N LEU A 193 7.39 11.98 -3.56
CA LEU A 193 7.54 12.25 -2.12
C LEU A 193 9.00 12.45 -1.72
N ILE A 194 9.93 11.68 -2.28
CA ILE A 194 11.37 11.89 -2.04
C ILE A 194 11.77 13.29 -2.51
N LYS A 195 11.39 13.68 -3.74
CA LYS A 195 11.73 14.98 -4.29
C LYS A 195 11.11 16.17 -3.55
N GLU A 196 9.97 15.99 -2.88
CA GLU A 196 9.36 17.02 -2.04
C GLU A 196 10.16 17.26 -0.73
N HIS A 197 10.85 16.24 -0.23
CA HIS A 197 11.63 16.33 1.02
C HIS A 197 13.12 16.60 0.77
N VAL A 198 13.62 16.23 -0.41
CA VAL A 198 15.02 16.46 -0.82
C VAL A 198 14.98 17.00 -2.25
N PRO A 199 14.76 18.33 -2.41
CA PRO A 199 14.53 18.93 -3.73
C PRO A 199 15.74 18.97 -4.68
N GLU A 200 16.95 18.67 -4.21
CA GLU A 200 18.19 18.66 -5.02
C GLU A 200 18.85 17.30 -5.09
#